data_613387b503b9e72dd36ca4bc75b8b5ca
#
_entry.id   613387b503b9e72dd36ca4bc75b8b5ca
#
_cell.length_a   1.000
_cell.length_b   1.000
_cell.length_c   1.000
_cell.angle_alpha   90.00
_cell.angle_beta   90.00
_cell.angle_gamma   90.00
#
_symmetry.space_group_name_H-M   'P 1'
#
loop_
_entity.id
_entity.type
_entity.pdbx_description
1 polymer ?
#
loop_
_entity_poly.entity_id
_entity_poly.type
_entity_poly.pdbx_seq_one_letter_code
_entity_poly.pdbx_strand_id
1 'polypeptide(L)'
;MGCNKMKLTVLGAYGPYPAAGGACSGYLLEHEGYTVLIDCGNGVLSRLQQFIEIGELDAVILSHLHSDHISDLFILRYALLFGRERGEIGYPLPVYAPEEPAGEYMRLPYKDVYAVEALAEGHDLVLGPFTFTFLKTEHSIPCYALAVYLGGEKKLVYSADTEYFPALADFARGAGLFLCEANFLEEDLQKGAVNHLTAGQAASLAREADVKTLLLTHLLPFRDPRLYLREAGKTFKDVEIAQEGMIYDLGPVPAVGFDYQVA
;
A
#
# COMPACT_ATOMS: atom_id res chain seq x y z
N MET A 1 16.97 5.91 23.26
CA MET A 1 15.84 4.99 23.23
C MET A 1 15.05 5.35 21.98
N GLY A 2 15.22 4.60 20.88
CA GLY A 2 14.51 4.83 19.63
C GLY A 2 13.01 4.66 19.88
N CYS A 3 12.21 5.60 19.42
CA CYS A 3 10.75 5.50 19.51
C CYS A 3 10.33 4.32 18.63
N ASN A 4 9.71 3.32 19.23
CA ASN A 4 9.29 2.05 18.61
C ASN A 4 8.01 2.28 17.79
N LYS A 5 8.12 3.05 16.69
CA LYS A 5 7.01 3.50 15.88
C LYS A 5 7.04 2.84 14.52
N MET A 6 5.88 2.41 14.04
CA MET A 6 5.68 2.01 12.66
C MET A 6 5.64 3.26 11.77
N LYS A 7 6.35 3.23 10.64
CA LYS A 7 6.38 4.31 9.66
C LYS A 7 5.81 3.84 8.34
N LEU A 8 5.06 4.73 7.69
CA LEU A 8 4.64 4.60 6.30
C LEU A 8 5.26 5.74 5.51
N THR A 9 6.11 5.43 4.53
CA THR A 9 6.65 6.41 3.59
C THR A 9 5.91 6.30 2.26
N VAL A 10 5.37 7.40 1.77
CA VAL A 10 4.73 7.48 0.45
C VAL A 10 5.81 7.63 -0.61
N LEU A 11 6.01 6.63 -1.45
CA LEU A 11 6.95 6.67 -2.56
C LEU A 11 6.29 7.17 -3.85
N GLY A 12 4.99 6.86 -4.04
CA GLY A 12 4.20 7.31 -5.16
C GLY A 12 2.71 7.26 -4.83
N ALA A 13 1.95 8.20 -5.40
CA ALA A 13 0.53 8.40 -5.07
C ALA A 13 -0.35 8.70 -6.29
N TYR A 14 0.17 8.53 -7.50
CA TYR A 14 -0.58 8.77 -8.71
C TYR A 14 -1.09 7.48 -9.36
N GLY A 15 -2.21 7.56 -10.06
CA GLY A 15 -2.79 6.52 -10.91
C GLY A 15 -3.62 7.13 -12.05
N PRO A 16 -3.70 6.44 -13.22
CA PRO A 16 -2.97 5.24 -13.65
C PRO A 16 -1.59 5.54 -14.26
N TYR A 17 -1.09 6.77 -14.19
CA TYR A 17 0.25 7.18 -14.61
C TYR A 17 0.74 8.34 -13.73
N PRO A 18 2.06 8.54 -13.58
CA PRO A 18 2.58 9.57 -12.68
C PRO A 18 2.56 10.96 -13.33
N ALA A 19 2.51 12.01 -12.51
CA ALA A 19 2.88 13.35 -12.93
C ALA A 19 4.37 13.41 -13.31
N ALA A 20 4.78 14.47 -14.03
CA ALA A 20 6.19 14.70 -14.34
C ALA A 20 7.04 14.78 -13.06
N GLY A 21 8.03 13.90 -12.93
CA GLY A 21 8.85 13.75 -11.72
C GLY A 21 8.15 13.04 -10.55
N GLY A 22 6.92 12.57 -10.74
CA GLY A 22 6.15 11.79 -9.77
C GLY A 22 6.32 10.28 -9.93
N ALA A 23 5.59 9.50 -9.10
CA ALA A 23 5.53 8.05 -9.16
C ALA A 23 4.10 7.54 -9.01
N CYS A 24 3.83 6.37 -9.61
CA CYS A 24 2.61 5.61 -9.38
C CYS A 24 2.62 4.95 -7.98
N SER A 25 1.57 4.17 -7.66
CA SER A 25 1.38 3.59 -6.34
C SER A 25 2.61 2.83 -5.82
N GLY A 26 3.07 3.21 -4.64
CA GLY A 26 4.14 2.55 -3.90
C GLY A 26 4.34 3.14 -2.52
N TYR A 27 4.38 2.25 -1.50
CA TYR A 27 4.42 2.65 -0.09
C TYR A 27 5.39 1.77 0.67
N LEU A 28 6.34 2.38 1.37
CA LEU A 28 7.31 1.67 2.20
C LEU A 28 6.82 1.65 3.65
N LEU A 29 6.68 0.46 4.20
CA LEU A 29 6.33 0.21 5.58
C LEU A 29 7.56 -0.22 6.35
N GLU A 30 7.83 0.41 7.49
CA GLU A 30 9.04 0.17 8.30
C GLU A 30 8.72 0.04 9.78
N HIS A 31 9.30 -0.95 10.43
CA HIS A 31 9.30 -1.09 11.88
C HIS A 31 10.47 -1.95 12.35
N GLU A 32 11.27 -1.44 13.33
CA GLU A 32 12.40 -2.13 13.95
C GLU A 32 13.39 -2.76 12.96
N GLY A 33 13.63 -2.10 11.84
CA GLY A 33 14.56 -2.56 10.80
C GLY A 33 13.96 -3.60 9.86
N TYR A 34 12.67 -3.92 9.97
CA TYR A 34 11.94 -4.74 8.99
C TYR A 34 11.18 -3.84 8.01
N THR A 35 11.32 -4.11 6.72
CA THR A 35 10.82 -3.26 5.64
C THR A 35 9.96 -4.03 4.65
N VAL A 36 8.77 -3.49 4.35
CA VAL A 36 7.85 -4.07 3.37
C VAL A 36 7.46 -2.99 2.35
N LEU A 37 7.63 -3.28 1.08
CA LEU A 37 7.13 -2.45 -0.01
C LEU A 37 5.72 -2.92 -0.40
N ILE A 38 4.75 -2.02 -0.35
CA ILE A 38 3.38 -2.23 -0.83
C ILE A 38 3.26 -1.53 -2.17
N ASP A 39 2.99 -2.29 -3.22
CA ASP A 39 3.04 -1.91 -4.63
C ASP A 39 4.40 -1.33 -5.11
N CYS A 40 4.70 -1.51 -6.38
CA CYS A 40 5.95 -1.09 -7.00
C CYS A 40 5.69 -0.53 -8.41
N GLY A 41 4.89 0.52 -8.47
CA GLY A 41 4.52 1.21 -9.70
C GLY A 41 5.67 2.02 -10.30
N ASN A 42 5.43 2.63 -11.46
CA ASN A 42 6.44 3.41 -12.17
C ASN A 42 6.99 4.57 -11.33
N GLY A 43 8.32 4.68 -11.21
CA GLY A 43 9.04 5.69 -10.44
C GLY A 43 9.29 5.33 -8.97
N VAL A 44 8.67 4.28 -8.45
CA VAL A 44 8.79 3.83 -7.06
C VAL A 44 10.20 3.39 -6.73
N LEU A 45 10.85 2.60 -7.60
CA LEU A 45 12.22 2.14 -7.37
C LEU A 45 13.22 3.27 -7.20
N SER A 46 13.11 4.31 -8.01
CA SER A 46 13.99 5.48 -7.92
C SER A 46 13.83 6.22 -6.60
N ARG A 47 12.60 6.27 -6.06
CA ARG A 47 12.31 6.93 -4.78
C ARG A 47 12.66 6.05 -3.59
N LEU A 48 12.43 4.75 -3.66
CA LEU A 48 12.80 3.78 -2.63
C LEU A 48 14.25 3.92 -2.19
N GLN A 49 15.16 4.07 -3.17
CA GLN A 49 16.59 4.25 -2.94
C GLN A 49 16.99 5.56 -2.23
N GLN A 50 16.04 6.48 -2.01
CA GLN A 50 16.27 7.67 -1.20
C GLN A 50 16.07 7.41 0.31
N PHE A 51 15.44 6.27 0.65
CA PHE A 51 15.06 5.94 2.04
C PHE A 51 15.78 4.71 2.57
N ILE A 52 15.99 3.68 1.72
CA ILE A 52 16.68 2.46 2.09
C ILE A 52 17.63 2.00 0.98
N GLU A 53 18.64 1.20 1.34
CA GLU A 53 19.38 0.40 0.39
C GLU A 53 18.49 -0.76 -0.09
N ILE A 54 18.62 -1.18 -1.36
CA ILE A 54 17.75 -2.22 -1.96
C ILE A 54 17.87 -3.55 -1.19
N GLY A 55 19.04 -3.85 -0.64
CA GLY A 55 19.29 -5.07 0.14
C GLY A 55 18.60 -5.08 1.52
N GLU A 56 18.06 -3.96 1.97
CA GLU A 56 17.31 -3.85 3.22
C GLU A 56 15.82 -4.17 3.05
N LEU A 57 15.36 -4.39 1.81
CA LEU A 57 13.97 -4.74 1.54
C LEU A 57 13.71 -6.22 1.89
N ASP A 58 12.80 -6.48 2.83
CA ASP A 58 12.47 -7.82 3.31
C ASP A 58 11.35 -8.49 2.52
N ALA A 59 10.37 -7.73 2.00
CA ALA A 59 9.28 -8.28 1.21
C ALA A 59 8.60 -7.21 0.32
N VAL A 60 7.91 -7.67 -0.71
CA VAL A 60 6.99 -6.88 -1.54
C VAL A 60 5.60 -7.51 -1.48
N ILE A 61 4.57 -6.68 -1.30
CA ILE A 61 3.17 -7.08 -1.42
C ILE A 61 2.55 -6.28 -2.57
N LEU A 62 2.01 -6.96 -3.58
CA LEU A 62 1.31 -6.34 -4.69
C LEU A 62 -0.19 -6.46 -4.47
N SER A 63 -0.89 -5.34 -4.44
CA SER A 63 -2.34 -5.30 -4.29
C SER A 63 -3.06 -5.96 -5.47
N HIS A 64 -2.58 -5.69 -6.68
CA HIS A 64 -3.03 -6.26 -7.95
C HIS A 64 -1.96 -6.08 -9.05
N LEU A 65 -2.25 -6.57 -10.27
CA LEU A 65 -1.25 -6.68 -11.32
C LEU A 65 -1.41 -5.68 -12.47
N HIS A 66 -2.06 -4.52 -12.26
CA HIS A 66 -1.99 -3.42 -13.21
C HIS A 66 -0.60 -2.78 -13.25
N SER A 67 -0.23 -2.26 -14.42
CA SER A 67 1.14 -1.79 -14.68
C SER A 67 1.59 -0.65 -13.77
N ASP A 68 0.68 0.21 -13.35
CA ASP A 68 0.97 1.32 -12.44
C ASP A 68 1.17 0.90 -10.99
N HIS A 69 0.99 -0.41 -10.69
CA HIS A 69 1.29 -1.01 -9.39
C HIS A 69 2.50 -1.96 -9.43
N ILE A 70 2.98 -2.37 -10.63
CA ILE A 70 4.03 -3.41 -10.73
C ILE A 70 5.19 -3.07 -11.65
N SER A 71 5.14 -1.97 -12.43
CA SER A 71 6.13 -1.75 -13.51
C SER A 71 7.57 -1.67 -13.03
N ASP A 72 7.86 -1.04 -11.90
CA ASP A 72 9.23 -0.95 -11.39
C ASP A 72 9.71 -2.25 -10.75
N LEU A 73 8.83 -3.19 -10.42
CA LEU A 73 9.24 -4.54 -9.99
C LEU A 73 10.07 -5.24 -11.08
N PHE A 74 9.74 -5.02 -12.35
CA PHE A 74 10.49 -5.56 -13.48
C PHE A 74 11.88 -4.92 -13.66
N ILE A 75 12.14 -3.80 -13.02
CA ILE A 75 13.45 -3.14 -12.99
C ILE A 75 14.20 -3.49 -11.70
N LEU A 76 13.51 -3.54 -10.57
CA LEU A 76 14.05 -3.92 -9.26
C LEU A 76 14.78 -5.27 -9.31
N ARG A 77 14.28 -6.25 -10.09
CA ARG A 77 14.92 -7.56 -10.25
C ARG A 77 16.36 -7.49 -10.76
N TYR A 78 16.72 -6.47 -11.54
CA TYR A 78 18.11 -6.31 -12.02
C TYR A 78 19.00 -5.76 -10.90
N ALA A 79 18.52 -4.83 -10.10
CA ALA A 79 19.26 -4.32 -8.94
C ALA A 79 19.55 -5.46 -7.94
N LEU A 80 18.55 -6.30 -7.66
CA LEU A 80 18.69 -7.48 -6.81
C LEU A 80 19.66 -8.51 -7.42
N LEU A 81 19.56 -8.78 -8.73
CA LEU A 81 20.47 -9.70 -9.42
C LEU A 81 21.93 -9.26 -9.30
N PHE A 82 22.21 -7.99 -9.58
CA PHE A 82 23.57 -7.45 -9.45
C PHE A 82 24.05 -7.40 -8.00
N GLY A 83 23.15 -7.09 -7.04
CA GLY A 83 23.48 -7.16 -5.61
C GLY A 83 23.87 -8.57 -5.16
N ARG A 84 23.18 -9.60 -5.68
CA ARG A 84 23.55 -11.01 -5.43
C ARG A 84 24.88 -11.39 -6.08
N GLU A 85 25.12 -10.99 -7.32
CA GLU A 85 26.41 -11.25 -8.02
C GLU A 85 27.59 -10.63 -7.28
N ARG A 86 27.38 -9.51 -6.57
CA ARG A 86 28.40 -8.87 -5.72
C ARG A 86 28.47 -9.46 -4.30
N GLY A 87 27.56 -10.37 -3.94
CA GLY A 87 27.50 -10.95 -2.59
C GLY A 87 26.92 -10.02 -1.52
N GLU A 88 26.23 -8.97 -1.91
CA GLU A 88 25.58 -8.00 -1.02
C GLU A 88 24.20 -8.47 -0.58
N ILE A 89 23.52 -9.31 -1.38
CA ILE A 89 22.18 -9.85 -1.14
C ILE A 89 22.24 -11.36 -1.14
N GLY A 90 21.82 -12.00 -0.04
CA GLY A 90 22.01 -13.43 0.18
C GLY A 90 20.81 -14.33 -0.13
N TYR A 91 19.62 -13.79 -0.32
CA TYR A 91 18.36 -14.57 -0.47
C TYR A 91 17.44 -13.97 -1.53
N PRO A 92 16.50 -14.77 -2.11
CA PRO A 92 15.47 -14.24 -2.98
C PRO A 92 14.52 -13.32 -2.20
N LEU A 93 14.13 -12.19 -2.79
CA LEU A 93 13.15 -11.30 -2.20
C LEU A 93 11.76 -11.93 -2.28
N PRO A 94 11.05 -12.13 -1.16
CA PRO A 94 9.65 -12.57 -1.16
C PRO A 94 8.76 -11.53 -1.85
N VAL A 95 7.90 -12.00 -2.77
CA VAL A 95 6.91 -11.19 -3.49
C VAL A 95 5.56 -11.86 -3.39
N TYR A 96 4.61 -11.21 -2.76
CA TYR A 96 3.24 -11.70 -2.58
C TYR A 96 2.32 -10.98 -3.56
N ALA A 97 1.55 -11.72 -4.35
CA ALA A 97 0.73 -11.16 -5.42
C ALA A 97 -0.53 -12.00 -5.70
N PRO A 98 -1.63 -11.39 -6.21
CA PRO A 98 -2.74 -12.15 -6.77
C PRO A 98 -2.26 -13.04 -7.94
N GLU A 99 -2.80 -14.27 -8.07
CA GLU A 99 -2.44 -15.19 -9.16
C GLU A 99 -3.01 -14.79 -10.53
N GLU A 100 -3.94 -13.84 -10.55
CA GLU A 100 -4.59 -13.38 -11.77
C GLU A 100 -4.40 -11.86 -11.98
N PRO A 101 -4.31 -11.43 -13.25
CA PRO A 101 -4.33 -12.23 -14.48
C PRO A 101 -3.08 -13.12 -14.60
N ALA A 102 -3.29 -14.40 -14.90
CA ALA A 102 -2.21 -15.40 -14.94
C ALA A 102 -1.03 -15.01 -15.86
N GLY A 103 -1.32 -14.28 -16.96
CA GLY A 103 -0.29 -13.78 -17.87
C GLY A 103 0.67 -12.80 -17.20
N GLU A 104 0.18 -11.93 -16.31
CA GLU A 104 1.02 -10.99 -15.54
C GLU A 104 1.72 -11.70 -14.38
N TYR A 105 1.01 -12.57 -13.64
CA TYR A 105 1.60 -13.33 -12.54
C TYR A 105 2.79 -14.18 -12.98
N MET A 106 2.68 -14.88 -14.12
CA MET A 106 3.78 -15.69 -14.67
C MET A 106 5.01 -14.89 -15.08
N ARG A 107 4.92 -13.57 -15.22
CA ARG A 107 6.05 -12.69 -15.52
C ARG A 107 6.82 -12.24 -14.28
N LEU A 108 6.25 -12.39 -13.08
CA LEU A 108 6.86 -11.97 -11.83
C LEU A 108 8.11 -12.78 -11.48
N PRO A 109 8.10 -14.13 -11.54
CA PRO A 109 9.30 -14.91 -11.27
C PRO A 109 10.45 -14.53 -12.22
N TYR A 110 11.63 -14.35 -11.66
CA TYR A 110 12.81 -14.04 -12.46
C TYR A 110 14.05 -14.67 -11.85
N LYS A 111 14.58 -15.73 -12.49
CA LYS A 111 15.68 -16.52 -11.97
C LYS A 111 15.40 -16.93 -10.51
N ASP A 112 16.38 -16.79 -9.65
CA ASP A 112 16.29 -16.99 -8.20
C ASP A 112 16.26 -15.67 -7.40
N VAL A 113 15.83 -14.57 -8.06
CA VAL A 113 15.82 -13.22 -7.47
C VAL A 113 14.56 -12.98 -6.64
N TYR A 114 13.42 -13.49 -7.09
CA TYR A 114 12.13 -13.40 -6.40
C TYR A 114 11.66 -14.78 -5.95
N ALA A 115 11.15 -14.84 -4.72
CA ALA A 115 10.31 -15.93 -4.23
C ALA A 115 8.85 -15.46 -4.31
N VAL A 116 8.14 -15.83 -5.39
CA VAL A 116 6.77 -15.35 -5.63
C VAL A 116 5.78 -16.31 -5.01
N GLU A 117 4.87 -15.78 -4.18
CA GLU A 117 3.80 -16.51 -3.49
C GLU A 117 2.44 -15.86 -3.78
N ALA A 118 1.41 -16.69 -3.87
CA ALA A 118 0.06 -16.23 -4.13
C ALA A 118 -0.58 -15.59 -2.90
N LEU A 119 -1.23 -14.43 -3.11
CA LEU A 119 -2.13 -13.83 -2.12
C LEU A 119 -3.54 -14.39 -2.28
N ALA A 120 -4.19 -14.64 -1.15
CA ALA A 120 -5.58 -15.05 -1.11
C ALA A 120 -6.32 -14.38 0.06
N GLU A 121 -7.59 -14.06 -0.15
CA GLU A 121 -8.48 -13.61 0.91
C GLU A 121 -8.66 -14.69 1.99
N GLY A 122 -8.79 -14.26 3.24
CA GLY A 122 -9.01 -15.17 4.37
C GLY A 122 -7.75 -15.87 4.92
N HIS A 123 -6.57 -15.52 4.40
CA HIS A 123 -5.29 -15.97 4.94
C HIS A 123 -4.51 -14.78 5.48
N ASP A 124 -4.12 -14.87 6.74
CA ASP A 124 -3.23 -13.86 7.34
C ASP A 124 -1.79 -14.11 6.88
N LEU A 125 -1.12 -13.03 6.45
CA LEU A 125 0.29 -13.07 6.10
C LEU A 125 1.10 -12.42 7.22
N VAL A 126 2.00 -13.18 7.82
CA VAL A 126 2.89 -12.67 8.88
C VAL A 126 4.28 -12.42 8.32
N LEU A 127 4.73 -11.16 8.34
CA LEU A 127 6.04 -10.72 7.85
C LEU A 127 6.74 -9.93 8.96
N GLY A 128 7.76 -10.51 9.56
CA GLY A 128 8.46 -9.92 10.69
C GLY A 128 7.49 -9.50 11.81
N PRO A 129 7.42 -8.22 12.18
CA PRO A 129 6.52 -7.71 13.21
C PRO A 129 5.08 -7.48 12.74
N PHE A 130 4.84 -7.55 11.43
CA PHE A 130 3.55 -7.20 10.83
C PHE A 130 2.67 -8.43 10.61
N THR A 131 1.37 -8.26 10.80
CA THR A 131 0.34 -9.18 10.29
C THR A 131 -0.51 -8.43 9.26
N PHE A 132 -0.66 -9.01 8.08
CA PHE A 132 -1.49 -8.49 7.00
C PHE A 132 -2.72 -9.36 6.83
N THR A 133 -3.88 -8.72 6.64
CA THR A 133 -5.11 -9.39 6.23
C THR A 133 -5.60 -8.75 4.92
N PHE A 134 -6.37 -9.49 4.14
CA PHE A 134 -6.74 -9.09 2.79
C PHE A 134 -8.26 -9.17 2.60
N LEU A 135 -8.81 -8.18 1.87
CA LEU A 135 -10.20 -8.14 1.43
C LEU A 135 -10.21 -7.92 -0.09
N LYS A 136 -10.86 -8.81 -0.82
CA LYS A 136 -11.02 -8.63 -2.27
C LYS A 136 -11.86 -7.39 -2.56
N THR A 137 -11.40 -6.56 -3.49
CA THR A 137 -12.06 -5.31 -3.89
C THR A 137 -12.92 -5.47 -5.15
N GLU A 138 -13.75 -4.46 -5.43
CA GLU A 138 -14.54 -4.38 -6.66
C GLU A 138 -13.73 -3.64 -7.72
N HIS A 139 -12.93 -4.40 -8.48
CA HIS A 139 -12.05 -3.86 -9.52
C HIS A 139 -12.05 -4.75 -10.76
N SER A 140 -11.51 -4.25 -11.89
CA SER A 140 -11.56 -4.94 -13.20
C SER A 140 -10.74 -6.23 -13.26
N ILE A 141 -9.74 -6.38 -12.37
CA ILE A 141 -8.96 -7.62 -12.17
C ILE A 141 -8.93 -7.93 -10.68
N PRO A 142 -8.57 -9.15 -10.24
CA PRO A 142 -8.39 -9.46 -8.83
C PRO A 142 -7.45 -8.49 -8.15
N CYS A 143 -8.00 -7.74 -7.20
CA CYS A 143 -7.33 -6.71 -6.44
C CYS A 143 -7.70 -6.88 -4.95
N TYR A 144 -6.75 -6.60 -4.05
CA TYR A 144 -6.95 -6.78 -2.62
C TYR A 144 -6.60 -5.51 -1.85
N ALA A 145 -7.58 -5.00 -1.11
CA ALA A 145 -7.30 -4.11 0.02
C ALA A 145 -6.53 -4.88 1.09
N LEU A 146 -5.67 -4.21 1.83
CA LEU A 146 -4.91 -4.83 2.91
C LEU A 146 -4.99 -4.02 4.20
N ALA A 147 -5.10 -4.72 5.33
CA ALA A 147 -4.97 -4.14 6.66
C ALA A 147 -3.68 -4.61 7.31
N VAL A 148 -2.97 -3.69 7.96
CA VAL A 148 -1.70 -3.93 8.63
C VAL A 148 -1.90 -3.82 10.13
N TYR A 149 -1.56 -4.90 10.82
CA TYR A 149 -1.57 -4.97 12.28
C TYR A 149 -0.16 -4.99 12.83
N LEU A 150 0.03 -4.30 13.94
CA LEU A 150 1.26 -4.31 14.72
C LEU A 150 0.92 -4.38 16.19
N GLY A 151 1.43 -5.41 16.90
CA GLY A 151 1.08 -5.64 18.31
C GLY A 151 -0.42 -5.87 18.54
N GLY A 152 -1.13 -6.44 17.57
CA GLY A 152 -2.57 -6.71 17.62
C GLY A 152 -3.46 -5.50 17.31
N GLU A 153 -2.90 -4.30 17.11
CA GLU A 153 -3.64 -3.10 16.72
C GLU A 153 -3.63 -2.90 15.19
N LYS A 154 -4.79 -2.58 14.62
CA LYS A 154 -4.92 -2.20 13.21
C LYS A 154 -4.37 -0.79 13.00
N LYS A 155 -3.18 -0.69 12.44
CA LYS A 155 -2.47 0.58 12.25
C LYS A 155 -2.82 1.27 10.94
N LEU A 156 -2.90 0.50 9.86
CA LEU A 156 -3.10 0.97 8.50
C LEU A 156 -4.11 0.10 7.79
N VAL A 157 -4.96 0.70 6.97
CA VAL A 157 -5.67 0.02 5.88
C VAL A 157 -5.34 0.73 4.59
N TYR A 158 -4.95 -0.02 3.55
CA TYR A 158 -4.82 0.45 2.17
C TYR A 158 -5.96 -0.14 1.34
N SER A 159 -6.74 0.72 0.69
CA SER A 159 -7.90 0.28 -0.12
C SER A 159 -7.50 -0.51 -1.35
N ALA A 160 -6.27 -0.31 -1.87
CA ALA A 160 -5.92 -0.61 -3.25
C ALA A 160 -6.93 0.05 -4.22
N ASP A 161 -7.04 -0.44 -5.47
CA ASP A 161 -8.00 0.10 -6.44
C ASP A 161 -9.36 -0.56 -6.28
N THR A 162 -10.43 0.23 -6.30
CA THR A 162 -11.78 -0.30 -6.09
C THR A 162 -12.89 0.68 -6.48
N GLU A 163 -14.03 0.15 -6.88
CA GLU A 163 -15.29 0.86 -6.79
C GLU A 163 -15.80 0.91 -5.35
N TYR A 164 -16.85 1.70 -5.11
CA TYR A 164 -17.48 1.77 -3.79
C TYR A 164 -18.22 0.46 -3.46
N PHE A 165 -17.87 -0.12 -2.30
CA PHE A 165 -18.62 -1.23 -1.72
C PHE A 165 -18.58 -1.15 -0.17
N PRO A 166 -19.71 -1.46 0.50
CA PRO A 166 -19.83 -1.23 1.96
C PRO A 166 -18.86 -2.03 2.83
N ALA A 167 -18.49 -3.25 2.41
CA ALA A 167 -17.61 -4.11 3.20
C ALA A 167 -16.23 -3.50 3.43
N LEU A 168 -15.79 -2.55 2.58
CA LEU A 168 -14.52 -1.85 2.77
C LEU A 168 -14.54 -0.97 4.03
N ALA A 169 -15.69 -0.38 4.39
CA ALA A 169 -15.81 0.38 5.63
C ALA A 169 -15.68 -0.54 6.87
N ASP A 170 -16.30 -1.72 6.83
CA ASP A 170 -16.16 -2.68 7.93
C ASP A 170 -14.70 -3.20 8.03
N PHE A 171 -14.05 -3.44 6.90
CA PHE A 171 -12.65 -3.83 6.87
C PHE A 171 -11.71 -2.76 7.42
N ALA A 172 -11.97 -1.49 7.09
CA ALA A 172 -11.18 -0.35 7.57
C ALA A 172 -11.49 0.06 9.02
N ARG A 173 -12.53 -0.50 9.65
CA ARG A 173 -13.04 -0.08 10.95
C ARG A 173 -11.95 0.07 12.00
N GLY A 174 -11.87 1.28 12.59
CA GLY A 174 -10.98 1.64 13.68
C GLY A 174 -9.50 1.75 13.29
N ALA A 175 -9.16 1.77 12.01
CA ALA A 175 -7.78 1.95 11.57
C ALA A 175 -7.19 3.29 12.02
N GLY A 176 -5.90 3.28 12.38
CA GLY A 176 -5.16 4.50 12.67
C GLY A 176 -5.03 5.41 11.45
N LEU A 177 -4.75 4.83 10.29
CA LEU A 177 -4.67 5.51 9.00
C LEU A 177 -5.44 4.69 7.95
N PHE A 178 -6.28 5.35 7.16
CA PHE A 178 -6.90 4.79 5.98
C PHE A 178 -6.29 5.43 4.72
N LEU A 179 -5.36 4.73 4.09
CA LEU A 179 -4.79 5.09 2.79
C LEU A 179 -5.77 4.62 1.71
N CYS A 180 -6.54 5.55 1.17
CA CYS A 180 -7.65 5.23 0.29
C CYS A 180 -7.47 5.87 -1.08
N GLU A 181 -7.66 5.07 -2.13
CA GLU A 181 -7.71 5.60 -3.48
C GLU A 181 -8.82 6.64 -3.63
N ALA A 182 -8.60 7.61 -4.50
CA ALA A 182 -9.58 8.63 -4.86
C ALA A 182 -9.29 9.16 -6.28
N ASN A 183 -9.31 8.26 -7.26
CA ASN A 183 -8.97 8.62 -8.64
C ASN A 183 -9.91 9.69 -9.20
N PHE A 184 -11.20 9.66 -8.78
CA PHE A 184 -12.26 10.50 -9.31
C PHE A 184 -12.79 11.53 -8.30
N LEU A 185 -13.59 12.44 -8.82
CA LEU A 185 -14.53 13.31 -8.10
C LEU A 185 -15.97 12.92 -8.46
N GLU A 186 -16.94 13.34 -7.66
CA GLU A 186 -18.36 13.02 -7.90
C GLU A 186 -18.86 13.42 -9.30
N GLU A 187 -18.30 14.50 -9.87
CA GLU A 187 -18.64 14.93 -11.23
C GLU A 187 -18.26 13.90 -12.30
N ASP A 188 -17.28 13.04 -12.04
CA ASP A 188 -16.82 12.02 -12.98
C ASP A 188 -17.79 10.84 -13.04
N LEU A 189 -18.47 10.50 -11.93
CA LEU A 189 -19.53 9.49 -11.92
C LEU A 189 -20.65 9.83 -12.89
N GLN A 190 -21.01 11.13 -12.99
CA GLN A 190 -22.02 11.59 -13.93
C GLN A 190 -21.57 11.42 -15.40
N LYS A 191 -20.26 11.30 -15.64
CA LYS A 191 -19.66 11.03 -16.95
C LYS A 191 -19.42 9.53 -17.20
N GLY A 192 -19.84 8.66 -16.28
CA GLY A 192 -19.72 7.20 -16.42
C GLY A 192 -18.37 6.64 -15.93
N ALA A 193 -17.67 7.33 -15.04
CA ALA A 193 -16.46 6.80 -14.40
C ALA A 193 -16.76 5.52 -13.60
N VAL A 194 -15.89 4.52 -13.73
CA VAL A 194 -16.01 3.18 -13.13
C VAL A 194 -14.65 2.69 -12.62
N ASN A 195 -14.63 1.60 -11.88
CA ASN A 195 -13.45 0.91 -11.35
C ASN A 195 -12.67 1.64 -10.26
N HIS A 196 -13.07 2.86 -9.88
CA HIS A 196 -12.37 3.65 -8.86
C HIS A 196 -13.34 4.45 -8.00
N LEU A 197 -12.86 4.86 -6.82
CA LEU A 197 -13.59 5.73 -5.90
C LEU A 197 -13.51 7.21 -6.29
N THR A 198 -14.53 7.96 -5.85
CA THR A 198 -14.41 9.41 -5.73
C THR A 198 -13.87 9.80 -4.35
N ALA A 199 -13.33 11.01 -4.24
CA ALA A 199 -12.90 11.55 -2.94
C ALA A 199 -14.07 11.61 -1.92
N GLY A 200 -15.29 11.88 -2.39
CA GLY A 200 -16.51 11.86 -1.58
C GLY A 200 -16.85 10.46 -1.06
N GLN A 201 -16.71 9.44 -1.90
CA GLN A 201 -16.92 8.05 -1.51
C GLN A 201 -15.83 7.57 -0.52
N ALA A 202 -14.57 7.88 -0.76
CA ALA A 202 -13.48 7.59 0.17
C ALA A 202 -13.72 8.21 1.55
N ALA A 203 -14.17 9.47 1.60
CA ALA A 203 -14.53 10.16 2.84
C ALA A 203 -15.75 9.55 3.54
N SER A 204 -16.72 9.04 2.79
CA SER A 204 -17.88 8.34 3.35
C SER A 204 -17.47 7.03 4.01
N LEU A 205 -16.63 6.23 3.34
CA LEU A 205 -16.06 5.01 3.89
C LEU A 205 -15.23 5.29 5.16
N ALA A 206 -14.39 6.32 5.14
CA ALA A 206 -13.58 6.74 6.30
C ALA A 206 -14.44 7.09 7.52
N ARG A 207 -15.54 7.83 7.31
CA ARG A 207 -16.49 8.18 8.37
C ARG A 207 -17.22 6.95 8.92
N GLU A 208 -17.70 6.06 8.04
CA GLU A 208 -18.42 4.83 8.44
C GLU A 208 -17.50 3.85 9.19
N ALA A 209 -16.23 3.82 8.80
CA ALA A 209 -15.19 3.01 9.44
C ALA A 209 -14.67 3.58 10.77
N ASP A 210 -14.99 4.83 11.12
CA ASP A 210 -14.45 5.53 12.29
C ASP A 210 -12.91 5.49 12.33
N VAL A 211 -12.28 5.76 11.19
CA VAL A 211 -10.81 5.85 11.11
C VAL A 211 -10.32 7.16 11.69
N LYS A 212 -9.05 7.20 12.14
CA LYS A 212 -8.50 8.45 12.71
C LYS A 212 -8.15 9.45 11.63
N THR A 213 -7.46 9.02 10.58
CA THR A 213 -7.01 9.87 9.47
C THR A 213 -7.30 9.19 8.14
N LEU A 214 -7.78 9.96 7.17
CA LEU A 214 -7.94 9.55 5.77
C LEU A 214 -6.82 10.16 4.94
N LEU A 215 -6.06 9.32 4.25
CA LEU A 215 -5.01 9.73 3.34
C LEU A 215 -5.41 9.35 1.90
N LEU A 216 -5.75 10.35 1.08
CA LEU A 216 -6.17 10.13 -0.30
C LEU A 216 -4.97 9.89 -1.20
N THR A 217 -5.04 8.86 -2.02
CA THR A 217 -3.98 8.42 -2.94
C THR A 217 -4.53 8.02 -4.30
N HIS A 218 -3.68 7.53 -5.20
CA HIS A 218 -4.03 7.10 -6.57
C HIS A 218 -4.71 8.21 -7.38
N LEU A 219 -4.18 9.44 -7.27
CA LEU A 219 -4.79 10.63 -7.83
C LEU A 219 -4.45 10.82 -9.32
N LEU A 220 -5.38 11.39 -10.09
CA LEU A 220 -5.10 11.79 -11.47
C LEU A 220 -4.04 12.91 -11.53
N PRO A 221 -2.94 12.74 -12.28
CA PRO A 221 -1.79 13.64 -12.23
C PRO A 221 -2.04 15.05 -12.80
N PHE A 222 -3.08 15.23 -13.63
CA PHE A 222 -3.44 16.50 -14.22
C PHE A 222 -4.46 17.31 -13.40
N ARG A 223 -5.00 16.73 -12.32
CA ARG A 223 -6.06 17.34 -11.52
C ARG A 223 -5.49 18.05 -10.31
N ASP A 224 -6.05 19.23 -9.99
CA ASP A 224 -5.66 19.98 -8.79
C ASP A 224 -6.03 19.19 -7.51
N PRO A 225 -5.04 18.82 -6.68
CA PRO A 225 -5.29 18.06 -5.45
C PRO A 225 -6.26 18.75 -4.47
N ARG A 226 -6.37 20.07 -4.51
CA ARG A 226 -7.30 20.83 -3.67
C ARG A 226 -8.77 20.50 -3.93
N LEU A 227 -9.10 19.98 -5.12
CA LEU A 227 -10.46 19.57 -5.45
C LEU A 227 -10.85 18.33 -4.65
N TYR A 228 -9.94 17.35 -4.53
CA TYR A 228 -10.13 16.14 -3.73
C TYR A 228 -10.33 16.48 -2.24
N LEU A 229 -9.46 17.32 -1.67
CA LEU A 229 -9.60 17.78 -0.28
C LEU A 229 -10.92 18.52 -0.04
N ARG A 230 -11.34 19.35 -0.99
CA ARG A 230 -12.61 20.09 -0.89
C ARG A 230 -13.81 19.14 -0.90
N GLU A 231 -13.77 18.11 -1.74
CA GLU A 231 -14.85 17.14 -1.84
C GLU A 231 -14.91 16.25 -0.59
N ALA A 232 -13.82 15.59 -0.25
CA ALA A 232 -13.73 14.70 0.91
C ALA A 232 -14.00 15.43 2.23
N GLY A 233 -13.48 16.65 2.38
CA GLY A 233 -13.63 17.49 3.58
C GLY A 233 -15.07 17.92 3.91
N LYS A 234 -16.02 17.73 3.00
CA LYS A 234 -17.44 17.90 3.30
C LYS A 234 -17.96 16.85 4.27
N THR A 235 -17.39 15.63 4.19
CA THR A 235 -17.86 14.43 4.88
C THR A 235 -16.94 13.98 6.01
N PHE A 236 -15.63 14.07 5.81
CA PHE A 236 -14.60 13.67 6.76
C PHE A 236 -13.57 14.79 6.92
N LYS A 237 -13.24 15.19 8.17
CA LYS A 237 -12.44 16.39 8.42
C LYS A 237 -10.94 16.13 8.48
N ASP A 238 -10.55 14.99 9.01
CA ASP A 238 -9.14 14.60 9.15
C ASP A 238 -8.65 13.90 7.88
N VAL A 239 -8.63 14.67 6.77
CA VAL A 239 -8.28 14.20 5.43
C VAL A 239 -7.07 14.94 4.90
N GLU A 240 -6.13 14.17 4.35
CA GLU A 240 -4.91 14.64 3.70
C GLU A 240 -4.75 14.03 2.30
N ILE A 241 -3.87 14.62 1.51
CA ILE A 241 -3.39 14.04 0.24
C ILE A 241 -2.06 13.34 0.49
N ALA A 242 -1.91 12.11 0.03
CA ALA A 242 -0.65 11.40 0.02
C ALA A 242 0.38 12.17 -0.82
N GLN A 243 1.46 12.61 -0.19
CA GLN A 243 2.53 13.34 -0.84
C GLN A 243 3.80 12.50 -0.86
N GLU A 244 4.39 12.38 -2.03
CA GLU A 244 5.63 11.65 -2.23
C GLU A 244 6.77 12.18 -1.35
N GLY A 245 7.47 11.27 -0.66
CA GLY A 245 8.52 11.58 0.30
C GLY A 245 8.02 11.87 1.72
N MET A 246 6.70 12.00 1.95
CA MET A 246 6.15 12.16 3.29
C MET A 246 6.21 10.85 4.08
N ILE A 247 6.54 10.98 5.37
CA ILE A 247 6.60 9.87 6.32
C ILE A 247 5.52 10.06 7.37
N TYR A 248 4.63 9.09 7.47
CA TYR A 248 3.56 9.04 8.46
C TYR A 248 3.95 8.12 9.61
N ASP A 249 3.87 8.65 10.83
CA ASP A 249 4.12 7.91 12.05
C ASP A 249 2.79 7.31 12.55
N LEU A 250 2.70 5.98 12.53
CA LEU A 250 1.47 5.25 12.84
C LEU A 250 1.37 4.88 14.35
N GLY A 251 2.08 5.64 15.18
CA GLY A 251 2.00 5.56 16.63
C GLY A 251 2.82 4.41 17.25
N PRO A 252 2.97 4.43 18.58
CA PRO A 252 3.71 3.42 19.29
C PRO A 252 3.00 2.07 19.29
N VAL A 253 3.78 0.99 19.41
CA VAL A 253 3.26 -0.34 19.75
C VAL A 253 2.91 -0.34 21.24
N PRO A 254 1.72 -0.83 21.64
CA PRO A 254 1.47 -1.11 23.05
C PRO A 254 2.56 -2.06 23.57
N ALA A 255 3.15 -1.76 24.74
CA ALA A 255 4.02 -2.71 25.37
C ALA A 255 3.21 -3.98 25.68
N VAL A 256 3.45 -5.05 24.94
CA VAL A 256 2.87 -6.36 25.25
C VAL A 256 3.60 -6.84 26.51
N GLY A 257 2.95 -6.69 27.66
CA GLY A 257 3.41 -7.31 28.89
C GLY A 257 3.32 -8.82 28.74
N PHE A 258 4.43 -9.48 28.45
CA PHE A 258 4.52 -10.93 28.61
C PHE A 258 4.58 -11.21 30.11
N ASP A 259 3.44 -11.49 30.73
CA ASP A 259 3.37 -12.11 32.05
C ASP A 259 3.91 -13.55 31.92
N TYR A 260 5.21 -13.70 32.07
CA TYR A 260 5.78 -15.00 32.39
C TYR A 260 5.37 -15.37 33.83
N GLN A 261 4.22 -16.01 33.98
CA GLN A 261 4.00 -16.79 35.20
C GLN A 261 4.92 -18.02 35.14
N VAL A 262 6.04 -17.93 35.85
CA VAL A 262 6.86 -19.09 36.16
C VAL A 262 6.05 -19.92 37.15
N ALA A 263 5.62 -21.10 36.74
CA ALA A 263 5.08 -22.15 37.60
C ALA A 263 6.20 -23.10 38.02
#